data_84b36e475f8db3f29eaa614befb5570b
#
_entry.id   84b36e475f8db3f29eaa614befb5570b
#
_cell.length_a   1.000
_cell.length_b   1.000
_cell.length_c   1.000
_cell.angle_alpha   90.00
_cell.angle_beta   90.00
_cell.angle_gamma   90.00
#
_symmetry.space_group_name_H-M   'P 1'
#
loop_
_entity.id
_entity.type
_entity.pdbx_description
1 polymer ?
#
loop_
_entity_poly.entity_id
_entity_poly.type
_entity_poly.pdbx_seq_one_letter_code
_entity_poly.pdbx_strand_id
1 'polypeptide(L)'
;MITAKSAKRRQNKADRIERVGKLARGKFVSSDKVAEVLRRIIEPGDILCLEGDNQKQADFLANQLATLGKKDLRDIHLVMSCITLPALIELFRKGMIKQVDFCYAAP
;
A
#
# COMPACT_ATOMS: atom_id res chain seq x y z
N MET A 1 22.88 -18.34 6.41
CA MET A 1 23.73 -17.26 5.88
C MET A 1 22.85 -16.17 5.26
N ILE A 2 23.12 -14.92 5.58
CA ILE A 2 22.38 -13.79 5.02
C ILE A 2 23.03 -13.37 3.70
N THR A 3 22.27 -13.39 2.61
CA THR A 3 22.77 -12.92 1.30
C THR A 3 22.83 -11.38 1.27
N ALA A 4 23.67 -10.83 0.38
CA ALA A 4 23.72 -9.39 0.14
C ALA A 4 22.34 -8.83 -0.25
N LYS A 5 21.56 -9.58 -1.03
CA LYS A 5 20.20 -9.21 -1.41
C LYS A 5 19.26 -9.12 -0.21
N SER A 6 19.36 -10.08 0.72
CA SER A 6 18.57 -10.06 1.96
C SER A 6 18.94 -8.89 2.86
N ALA A 7 20.24 -8.60 3.00
CA ALA A 7 20.73 -7.48 3.78
C ALA A 7 20.21 -6.15 3.22
N LYS A 8 20.24 -5.98 1.89
CA LYS A 8 19.73 -4.79 1.22
C LYS A 8 18.22 -4.59 1.45
N ARG A 9 17.44 -5.69 1.39
CA ARG A 9 15.99 -5.64 1.65
C ARG A 9 15.69 -5.21 3.08
N ARG A 10 16.44 -5.74 4.06
CA ARG A 10 16.28 -5.37 5.46
C ARG A 10 16.60 -3.89 5.68
N GLN A 11 17.67 -3.40 5.08
CA GLN A 11 18.06 -2.00 5.19
C GLN A 11 17.00 -1.10 4.57
N ASN A 12 16.49 -1.43 3.40
CA ASN A 12 15.42 -0.68 2.73
C ASN A 12 14.17 -0.59 3.62
N LYS A 13 13.77 -1.70 4.25
CA LYS A 13 12.64 -1.73 5.17
C LYS A 13 12.88 -0.84 6.39
N ALA A 14 14.07 -0.91 6.98
CA ALA A 14 14.43 -0.10 8.12
C ALA A 14 14.39 1.39 7.78
N ASP A 15 14.92 1.78 6.62
CA ASP A 15 14.93 3.16 6.14
C ASP A 15 13.50 3.69 5.98
N ARG A 16 12.61 2.89 5.42
CA ARG A 16 11.20 3.27 5.24
C ARG A 16 10.50 3.48 6.57
N ILE A 17 10.72 2.60 7.54
CA ILE A 17 10.15 2.72 8.88
C ILE A 17 10.66 3.99 9.55
N GLU A 18 11.94 4.30 9.40
CA GLU A 18 12.52 5.51 9.97
C GLU A 18 11.88 6.79 9.43
N ARG A 19 11.52 6.81 8.14
CA ARG A 19 10.85 7.97 7.53
C ARG A 19 9.54 8.36 8.22
N VAL A 20 8.87 7.41 8.85
CA VAL A 20 7.57 7.63 9.49
C VAL A 20 7.62 7.59 11.01
N GLY A 21 8.81 7.48 11.60
CA GLY A 21 8.97 7.35 13.04
C GLY A 21 8.37 8.51 13.83
N LYS A 22 8.40 9.72 13.29
CA LYS A 22 7.82 10.91 13.93
C LYS A 22 6.28 10.94 13.85
N LEU A 23 5.68 10.17 12.94
CA LEU A 23 4.24 10.09 12.77
C LEU A 23 3.63 8.99 13.62
N ALA A 24 4.44 8.11 14.18
CA ALA A 24 4.01 6.98 14.98
C ALA A 24 4.42 7.16 16.44
N ARG A 25 3.62 6.56 17.33
CA ARG A 25 3.95 6.38 18.75
C ARG A 25 4.15 4.89 18.99
N GLY A 26 5.41 4.44 18.95
CA GLY A 26 5.71 3.01 18.96
C GLY A 26 5.10 2.33 17.74
N LYS A 27 4.14 1.44 17.96
CA LYS A 27 3.44 0.69 16.90
C LYS A 27 2.12 1.35 16.47
N PHE A 28 1.77 2.51 17.04
CA PHE A 28 0.48 3.16 16.80
C PHE A 28 0.64 4.38 15.92
N VAL A 29 -0.28 4.52 14.98
CA VAL A 29 -0.41 5.69 14.12
C VAL A 29 -1.83 6.23 14.25
N SER A 30 -1.95 7.52 14.51
CA SER A 30 -3.26 8.17 14.55
C SER A 30 -3.93 8.10 13.17
N SER A 31 -5.25 7.89 13.13
CA SER A 31 -5.98 7.68 11.88
C SER A 31 -5.83 8.85 10.89
N ASP A 32 -5.71 10.07 11.38
CA ASP A 32 -5.51 11.26 10.55
C ASP A 32 -4.13 11.36 9.90
N LYS A 33 -3.18 10.52 10.34
CA LYS A 33 -1.80 10.49 9.83
C LYS A 33 -1.52 9.31 8.91
N VAL A 34 -2.45 8.39 8.76
CA VAL A 34 -2.22 7.16 8.01
C VAL A 34 -1.93 7.42 6.54
N ALA A 35 -2.65 8.32 5.89
CA ALA A 35 -2.39 8.66 4.49
C ALA A 35 -0.96 9.17 4.30
N GLU A 36 -0.47 10.02 5.20
CA GLU A 36 0.90 10.53 5.15
C GLU A 36 1.92 9.42 5.38
N VAL A 37 1.64 8.49 6.30
CA VAL A 37 2.51 7.32 6.51
C VAL A 37 2.58 6.50 5.22
N LEU A 38 1.45 6.19 4.60
CA LEU A 38 1.41 5.43 3.36
C LEU A 38 2.21 6.13 2.25
N ARG A 39 2.03 7.44 2.11
CA ARG A 39 2.75 8.23 1.11
C ARG A 39 4.27 8.15 1.30
N ARG A 40 4.74 8.07 2.54
CA ARG A 40 6.18 8.04 2.84
C ARG A 40 6.81 6.66 2.76
N ILE A 41 6.05 5.60 3.02
CA ILE A 41 6.61 4.24 3.05
C ILE A 41 6.47 3.49 1.73
N ILE A 42 5.48 3.85 0.91
CA ILE A 42 5.27 3.18 -0.38
C ILE A 42 6.08 3.92 -1.44
N GLU A 43 6.78 3.16 -2.26
CA GLU A 43 7.60 3.70 -3.36
C GLU A 43 7.07 3.22 -4.71
N PRO A 44 7.33 3.98 -5.79
CA PRO A 44 7.01 3.52 -7.14
C PRO A 44 7.63 2.15 -7.43
N GLY A 45 6.84 1.27 -8.02
CA GLY A 45 7.28 -0.10 -8.30
C GLY A 45 7.01 -1.10 -7.18
N ASP A 46 6.51 -0.65 -6.04
CA ASP A 46 6.16 -1.55 -4.94
C ASP A 46 4.98 -2.44 -5.30
N ILE A 47 4.97 -3.61 -4.67
CA ILE A 47 3.84 -4.54 -4.71
C ILE A 47 3.05 -4.35 -3.42
N LEU A 48 1.79 -3.98 -3.56
CA LEU A 48 0.85 -3.85 -2.45
C LEU A 48 -0.14 -4.99 -2.46
N CYS A 49 -0.23 -5.70 -1.35
CA CYS A 49 -1.26 -6.72 -1.16
C CYS A 49 -2.32 -6.16 -0.22
N LEU A 50 -3.55 -6.03 -0.72
CA LEU A 50 -4.69 -5.58 0.06
C LEU A 50 -5.73 -6.69 0.15
N GLU A 51 -6.28 -6.88 1.34
CA GLU A 51 -7.40 -7.79 1.49
C GLU A 51 -8.63 -7.21 0.82
N GLY A 52 -9.25 -7.98 -0.09
CA GLY A 52 -10.42 -7.57 -0.84
C GLY A 52 -11.52 -8.61 -0.85
N ASP A 53 -11.52 -9.51 0.10
CA ASP A 53 -12.52 -10.55 0.24
C ASP A 53 -13.81 -9.97 0.88
N ASN A 54 -14.96 -10.62 0.65
CA ASN A 54 -16.25 -10.19 1.16
C ASN A 54 -16.32 -10.13 2.69
N GLN A 55 -15.53 -10.92 3.38
CA GLN A 55 -15.53 -11.01 4.84
C GLN A 55 -14.41 -10.20 5.48
N LYS A 56 -13.35 -9.93 4.74
CA LYS A 56 -12.20 -9.18 5.21
C LYS A 56 -11.85 -8.14 4.17
N GLN A 57 -12.16 -6.91 4.48
CA GLN A 57 -11.89 -5.80 3.58
C GLN A 57 -11.00 -4.78 4.27
N ALA A 58 -9.98 -4.35 3.57
CA ALA A 58 -9.09 -3.28 4.02
C ALA A 58 -9.69 -1.92 3.65
N ASP A 59 -10.94 -1.67 4.02
CA ASP A 59 -11.69 -0.47 3.63
C ASP A 59 -11.04 0.81 4.13
N PHE A 60 -10.61 0.83 5.38
CA PHE A 60 -9.92 2.00 5.93
C PHE A 60 -8.66 2.32 5.14
N LEU A 61 -7.79 1.34 4.91
CA LEU A 61 -6.55 1.56 4.16
C LEU A 61 -6.82 1.90 2.70
N ALA A 62 -7.82 1.26 2.08
CA ALA A 62 -8.21 1.57 0.71
C ALA A 62 -8.70 3.03 0.59
N ASN A 63 -9.49 3.50 1.55
CA ASN A 63 -9.95 4.88 1.58
C ASN A 63 -8.79 5.85 1.80
N GLN A 64 -7.84 5.52 2.67
CA GLN A 64 -6.65 6.36 2.88
C GLN A 64 -5.79 6.45 1.61
N LEU A 65 -5.58 5.34 0.94
CA LEU A 65 -4.86 5.33 -0.34
C LEU A 65 -5.60 6.15 -1.39
N ALA A 66 -6.93 6.08 -1.42
CA ALA A 66 -7.75 6.82 -2.38
C ALA A 66 -7.70 8.35 -2.18
N THR A 67 -7.29 8.84 -1.02
CA THR A 67 -7.07 10.28 -0.80
C THR A 67 -5.80 10.78 -1.45
N LEU A 68 -4.87 9.88 -1.80
CA LEU A 68 -3.63 10.21 -2.48
C LEU A 68 -3.85 10.27 -3.99
N GLY A 69 -2.87 10.74 -4.72
CA GLY A 69 -2.93 10.81 -6.16
C GLY A 69 -1.64 10.30 -6.81
N LYS A 70 -1.59 10.34 -8.12
CA LYS A 70 -0.44 9.91 -8.91
C LYS A 70 0.85 10.65 -8.55
N LYS A 71 0.74 11.87 -8.04
CA LYS A 71 1.89 12.65 -7.57
C LYS A 71 2.52 12.04 -6.32
N ASP A 72 1.68 11.41 -5.49
CA ASP A 72 2.10 10.80 -4.22
C ASP A 72 2.55 9.36 -4.41
N LEU A 73 1.74 8.58 -5.11
CA LEU A 73 1.98 7.16 -5.38
C LEU A 73 1.68 6.83 -6.84
N ARG A 74 2.59 6.12 -7.48
CA ARG A 74 2.46 5.68 -8.88
C ARG A 74 3.20 4.37 -9.10
N ASP A 75 2.96 3.76 -10.25
CA ASP A 75 3.61 2.52 -10.69
C ASP A 75 3.47 1.38 -9.70
N ILE A 76 2.32 1.32 -9.03
CA ILE A 76 2.03 0.31 -8.01
C ILE A 76 1.53 -0.97 -8.68
N HIS A 77 2.09 -2.10 -8.22
CA HIS A 77 1.57 -3.41 -8.56
C HIS A 77 0.64 -3.86 -7.43
N LEU A 78 -0.65 -3.88 -7.69
CA LEU A 78 -1.66 -4.22 -6.70
C LEU A 78 -2.00 -5.71 -6.79
N VAL A 79 -1.95 -6.41 -5.65
CA VAL A 79 -2.35 -7.81 -5.53
C VAL A 79 -3.53 -7.88 -4.57
N MET A 80 -4.63 -8.49 -5.03
CA MET A 80 -5.85 -8.61 -4.23
C MET A 80 -6.72 -9.77 -4.72
N SER A 81 -7.61 -10.25 -3.87
CA SER A 81 -8.50 -11.34 -4.26
C SER A 81 -9.61 -10.85 -5.18
N CYS A 82 -10.22 -9.72 -4.88
CA CYS A 82 -11.25 -9.10 -5.72
C CYS A 82 -11.38 -7.61 -5.43
N ILE A 83 -12.00 -6.88 -6.33
CA ILE A 83 -12.32 -5.46 -6.13
C ILE A 83 -13.76 -5.39 -5.61
N THR A 84 -13.92 -5.03 -4.34
CA THR A 84 -15.22 -4.96 -3.69
C THR A 84 -15.58 -3.55 -3.22
N LEU A 85 -14.62 -2.63 -3.18
CA LEU A 85 -14.81 -1.29 -2.64
C LEU A 85 -14.61 -0.22 -3.73
N PRO A 86 -15.49 0.81 -3.76
CA PRO A 86 -15.33 1.94 -4.68
C PRO A 86 -13.98 2.64 -4.55
N ALA A 87 -13.42 2.72 -3.33
CA ALA A 87 -12.11 3.32 -3.10
C ALA A 87 -10.99 2.64 -3.91
N LEU A 88 -11.08 1.32 -4.12
CA LEU A 88 -10.10 0.57 -4.91
C LEU A 88 -10.17 0.97 -6.38
N ILE A 89 -11.37 1.25 -6.90
CA ILE A 89 -11.56 1.73 -8.28
C ILE A 89 -10.91 3.09 -8.46
N GLU A 90 -10.98 3.96 -7.45
CA GLU A 90 -10.35 5.28 -7.50
C GLU A 90 -8.83 5.20 -7.70
N LEU A 91 -8.17 4.18 -7.16
CA LEU A 91 -6.74 3.99 -7.38
C LEU A 91 -6.41 3.81 -8.86
N PHE A 92 -7.24 3.05 -9.58
CA PHE A 92 -7.07 2.87 -11.03
C PHE A 92 -7.41 4.14 -11.79
N ARG A 93 -8.50 4.80 -11.44
CA ARG A 93 -8.94 6.03 -12.10
C ARG A 93 -7.91 7.14 -11.99
N LYS A 94 -7.21 7.23 -10.86
CA LYS A 94 -6.15 8.22 -10.63
C LYS A 94 -4.82 7.84 -11.28
N GLY A 95 -4.73 6.69 -11.93
CA GLY A 95 -3.51 6.25 -12.61
C GLY A 95 -2.38 5.84 -11.68
N MET A 96 -2.70 5.43 -10.45
CA MET A 96 -1.70 5.02 -9.45
C MET A 96 -1.24 3.58 -9.66
N ILE A 97 -2.05 2.75 -10.30
CA ILE A 97 -1.82 1.31 -10.46
C ILE A 97 -1.28 1.02 -11.86
N LYS A 98 -0.10 0.39 -11.90
CA LYS A 98 0.52 -0.06 -13.14
C LYS A 98 0.05 -1.46 -13.53
N GLN A 99 -0.13 -2.33 -12.55
CA GLN A 99 -0.49 -3.73 -12.74
C GLN A 99 -1.36 -4.19 -11.58
N VAL A 100 -2.33 -5.04 -11.88
CA VAL A 100 -3.16 -5.68 -10.86
C VAL A 100 -3.19 -7.18 -11.11
N ASP A 101 -2.99 -7.95 -10.04
CA ASP A 101 -3.16 -9.39 -10.05
C ASP A 101 -4.32 -9.75 -9.13
N PHE A 102 -5.30 -10.46 -9.69
CA PHE A 102 -6.42 -11.00 -8.94
C PHE A 102 -6.18 -12.46 -8.62
N CYS A 103 -6.38 -12.84 -7.37
CA CYS A 103 -6.30 -14.25 -6.97
C CYS A 103 -7.54 -15.01 -7.40
N TYR A 104 -8.66 -14.33 -7.58
CA TYR A 104 -9.93 -14.92 -7.97
C TYR A 104 -10.74 -13.94 -8.81
N ALA A 105 -11.25 -14.43 -9.93
CA ALA A 105 -12.20 -13.70 -10.77
C ALA A 105 -13.43 -14.57 -10.97
N ALA A 106 -14.53 -14.16 -10.38
CA ALA A 106 -15.81 -14.84 -10.58
C ALA A 106 -16.37 -14.50 -11.97
N PRO A 107 -17.00 -15.46 -12.64
CA PRO A 107 -17.71 -15.16 -13.86
C PRO A 107 -18.92 -14.24 -13.63
#